data_c727e173a653433e8371f77f6ab6bb14
#
_entry.id   c727e173a653433e8371f77f6ab6bb14
#
_cell.length_a   1.000
_cell.length_b   1.000
_cell.length_c   1.000
_cell.angle_alpha   90.00
_cell.angle_beta   90.00
_cell.angle_gamma   90.00
#
_symmetry.space_group_name_H-M   'P 1'
#
loop_
_entity.id
_entity.type
_entity.pdbx_description
1 polymer ?
#
loop_
_entity_poly.entity_id
_entity_poly.type
_entity_poly.pdbx_seq_one_letter_code
_entity_poly.pdbx_strand_id
1 'polypeptide(L)'
;MRLMHLGKESHWIWDDTTPGMHEGDLFIATNGSGQIGHITYVVEQAKKAGATVAVVTGSPKQTCPQMADFTLFVPAAVFNGTDDRAVPSIQPMGNLFEQHLYMLFDIIIMMLEEKMQVSHEEMEKRHRNIE
;
A
#
# COMPACT_ATOMS: atom_id res chain seq x y z
N MET A 1 9.27 -5.89 2.26
CA MET A 1 10.05 -7.13 2.04
C MET A 1 10.05 -7.56 0.58
N ARG A 2 8.94 -7.98 -0.06
CA ARG A 2 8.95 -8.50 -1.45
C ARG A 2 9.45 -7.52 -2.52
N LEU A 3 9.22 -6.22 -2.37
CA LEU A 3 9.83 -5.21 -3.25
C LEU A 3 11.35 -5.22 -3.15
N MET A 4 11.89 -5.44 -1.96
CA MET A 4 13.34 -5.60 -1.76
C MET A 4 13.86 -6.87 -2.45
N HIS A 5 13.11 -7.98 -2.41
CA HIS A 5 13.48 -9.18 -3.16
C HIS A 5 13.50 -8.93 -4.68
N LEU A 6 12.62 -8.08 -5.20
CA LEU A 6 12.67 -7.62 -6.60
C LEU A 6 13.84 -6.67 -6.91
N GLY A 7 14.66 -6.32 -5.91
CA GLY A 7 15.79 -5.40 -6.07
C GLY A 7 15.40 -3.92 -5.98
N LYS A 8 14.20 -3.62 -5.46
CA LYS A 8 13.79 -2.24 -5.19
C LYS A 8 14.23 -1.82 -3.80
N GLU A 9 14.71 -0.60 -3.68
CA GLU A 9 14.83 0.05 -2.38
C GLU A 9 13.42 0.27 -1.82
N SER A 10 13.18 -0.21 -0.60
CA SER A 10 11.85 -0.13 0.02
C SER A 10 11.95 -0.07 1.53
N HIS A 11 11.22 0.85 2.12
CA HIS A 11 11.25 1.15 3.54
C HIS A 11 9.86 1.08 4.16
N TRP A 12 9.82 0.83 5.45
CA TRP A 12 8.63 0.92 6.27
C TRP A 12 8.68 2.22 7.07
N ILE A 13 7.72 3.12 6.90
CA ILE A 13 7.78 4.49 7.46
C ILE A 13 7.88 4.56 8.99
N TRP A 14 7.59 3.48 9.69
CA TRP A 14 7.68 3.38 11.14
C TRP A 14 8.97 2.70 11.60
N ASP A 15 9.90 2.45 10.69
CA ASP A 15 11.24 1.96 11.02
C ASP A 15 12.16 3.17 11.27
N ASP A 16 12.90 3.13 12.38
CA ASP A 16 13.82 4.20 12.79
C ASP A 16 14.94 4.48 11.77
N THR A 17 15.19 3.53 10.85
CA THR A 17 16.18 3.65 9.79
C THR A 17 15.61 4.16 8.46
N THR A 18 14.33 4.48 8.41
CA THR A 18 13.70 5.00 7.20
C THR A 18 14.26 6.37 6.82
N PRO A 19 14.81 6.55 5.61
CA PRO A 19 15.31 7.84 5.16
C PRO A 19 14.18 8.85 4.94
N GLY A 20 14.54 10.12 4.79
CA GLY A 20 13.59 11.16 4.36
C GLY A 20 13.07 10.87 2.96
N MET A 21 11.83 11.30 2.72
CA MET A 21 11.14 11.14 1.45
C MET A 21 11.39 12.35 0.53
N HIS A 22 11.52 12.13 -0.77
CA HIS A 22 11.87 13.15 -1.75
C HIS A 22 11.10 13.00 -3.05
N GLU A 23 11.28 13.95 -3.94
CA GLU A 23 10.80 13.85 -5.32
C GLU A 23 11.39 12.60 -6.01
N GLY A 24 10.56 11.87 -6.73
CA GLY A 24 10.93 10.59 -7.37
C GLY A 24 10.60 9.36 -6.55
N ASP A 25 10.32 9.52 -5.26
CA ASP A 25 9.87 8.42 -4.41
C ASP A 25 8.40 8.09 -4.63
N LEU A 26 8.03 6.84 -4.38
CA LEU A 26 6.65 6.39 -4.34
C LEU A 26 6.25 6.03 -2.90
N PHE A 27 5.28 6.74 -2.36
CA PHE A 27 4.66 6.42 -1.09
C PHE A 27 3.36 5.63 -1.32
N ILE A 28 3.30 4.41 -0.79
CA ILE A 28 2.10 3.57 -0.85
C ILE A 28 1.48 3.52 0.54
N ALA A 29 0.26 4.02 0.67
CA ALA A 29 -0.51 3.98 1.91
C ALA A 29 -1.74 3.09 1.76
N THR A 30 -2.10 2.37 2.82
CA THR A 30 -3.37 1.68 2.95
C THR A 30 -4.23 2.41 3.97
N ASN A 31 -5.42 2.85 3.58
CA ASN A 31 -6.36 3.53 4.45
C ASN A 31 -7.77 3.07 4.10
N GLY A 32 -8.22 1.96 4.70
CA GLY A 32 -9.49 1.30 4.37
C GLY A 32 -10.67 2.26 4.40
N SER A 33 -10.90 2.96 5.50
CA SER A 33 -11.96 3.95 5.64
C SER A 33 -11.67 5.29 4.92
N GLY A 34 -10.44 5.52 4.49
CA GLY A 34 -10.02 6.79 3.89
C GLY A 34 -9.95 7.97 4.87
N GLN A 35 -10.12 7.72 6.19
CA GLN A 35 -10.23 8.76 7.22
C GLN A 35 -9.30 8.54 8.42
N ILE A 36 -8.42 7.55 8.39
CA ILE A 36 -7.48 7.30 9.49
C ILE A 36 -6.51 8.47 9.61
N GLY A 37 -6.60 9.24 10.70
CA GLY A 37 -5.96 10.55 10.84
C GLY A 37 -4.44 10.52 10.71
N HIS A 38 -3.75 9.59 11.36
CA HIS A 38 -2.28 9.50 11.27
C HIS A 38 -1.81 9.09 9.86
N ILE A 39 -2.56 8.24 9.15
CA ILE A 39 -2.25 7.90 7.75
C ILE A 39 -2.50 9.10 6.84
N THR A 40 -3.60 9.83 7.05
CA THR A 40 -3.91 11.05 6.31
C THR A 40 -2.80 12.09 6.48
N TYR A 41 -2.31 12.28 7.71
CA TYR A 41 -1.17 13.16 7.98
C TYR A 41 0.10 12.75 7.22
N VAL A 42 0.46 11.47 7.25
CA VAL A 42 1.67 11.00 6.55
C VAL A 42 1.53 11.15 5.03
N VAL A 43 0.36 10.88 4.47
CA VAL A 43 0.06 11.13 3.04
C VAL A 43 0.27 12.60 2.70
N GLU A 44 -0.22 13.51 3.55
CA GLU A 44 -0.01 14.96 3.36
C GLU A 44 1.48 15.34 3.40
N GLN A 45 2.26 14.78 4.33
CA GLN A 45 3.71 15.03 4.40
C GLN A 45 4.45 14.48 3.17
N ALA A 46 4.08 13.29 2.71
CA ALA A 46 4.64 12.70 1.49
C ALA A 46 4.40 13.60 0.27
N LYS A 47 3.18 14.13 0.13
CA LYS A 47 2.85 15.10 -0.92
C LYS A 47 3.70 16.37 -0.82
N LYS A 48 3.89 16.92 0.38
CA LYS A 48 4.74 18.11 0.62
C LYS A 48 6.21 17.85 0.28
N ALA A 49 6.69 16.63 0.48
CA ALA A 49 8.05 16.21 0.13
C ALA A 49 8.26 16.00 -1.39
N GLY A 50 7.19 16.09 -2.19
CA GLY A 50 7.27 15.90 -3.65
C GLY A 50 7.15 14.45 -4.10
N ALA A 51 6.89 13.51 -3.18
CA ALA A 51 6.72 12.11 -3.54
C ALA A 51 5.42 11.87 -4.31
N THR A 52 5.45 10.88 -5.18
CA THR A 52 4.23 10.31 -5.77
C THR A 52 3.50 9.47 -4.73
N VAL A 53 2.21 9.71 -4.54
CA VAL A 53 1.42 9.03 -3.51
C VAL A 53 0.35 8.14 -4.13
N ALA A 54 0.34 6.88 -3.72
CA ALA A 54 -0.71 5.91 -4.02
C ALA A 54 -1.45 5.51 -2.75
N VAL A 55 -2.78 5.60 -2.74
CA VAL A 55 -3.60 5.16 -1.60
C VAL A 55 -4.50 4.00 -2.01
N VAL A 56 -4.40 2.89 -1.28
CA VAL A 56 -5.30 1.74 -1.41
C VAL A 56 -6.40 1.86 -0.36
N THR A 57 -7.66 1.85 -0.79
CA THR A 57 -8.79 2.17 0.08
C THR A 57 -10.07 1.43 -0.30
N GLY A 58 -10.95 1.20 0.68
CA GLY A 58 -12.34 0.80 0.48
C GLY A 58 -13.32 1.99 0.36
N SER A 59 -12.82 3.22 0.54
CA SER A 59 -13.65 4.44 0.59
C SER A 59 -13.01 5.58 -0.21
N PRO A 60 -12.98 5.50 -1.55
CA PRO A 60 -12.19 6.39 -2.41
C PRO A 60 -12.66 7.85 -2.42
N LYS A 61 -13.87 8.13 -1.94
CA LYS A 61 -14.43 9.49 -1.87
C LYS A 61 -13.99 10.28 -0.62
N GLN A 62 -13.24 9.64 0.28
CA GLN A 62 -12.82 10.24 1.54
C GLN A 62 -11.55 11.09 1.39
N THR A 63 -11.24 11.88 2.43
CA THR A 63 -10.20 12.90 2.39
C THR A 63 -8.82 12.35 2.03
N CYS A 64 -8.39 11.26 2.66
CA CYS A 64 -7.04 10.72 2.45
C CYS A 64 -6.80 10.27 0.99
N PRO A 65 -7.66 9.41 0.38
CA PRO A 65 -7.44 9.02 -1.01
C PRO A 65 -7.61 10.18 -2.01
N GLN A 66 -8.39 11.21 -1.68
CA GLN A 66 -8.55 12.39 -2.55
C GLN A 66 -7.28 13.26 -2.65
N MET A 67 -6.33 13.11 -1.72
CA MET A 67 -5.03 13.79 -1.78
C MET A 67 -3.98 13.03 -2.59
N ALA A 68 -4.22 11.76 -2.90
CA ALA A 68 -3.28 10.91 -3.61
C ALA A 68 -3.21 11.21 -5.11
N ASP A 69 -2.07 10.91 -5.72
CA ASP A 69 -1.92 10.92 -7.18
C ASP A 69 -2.62 9.72 -7.81
N PHE A 70 -2.61 8.59 -7.08
CA PHE A 70 -3.27 7.36 -7.49
C PHE A 70 -4.12 6.80 -6.36
N THR A 71 -5.37 6.47 -6.66
CA THR A 71 -6.27 5.79 -5.73
C THR A 71 -6.63 4.43 -6.28
N LEU A 72 -6.29 3.38 -5.53
CA LEU A 72 -6.71 2.02 -5.83
C LEU A 72 -7.88 1.63 -4.94
N PHE A 73 -9.05 1.51 -5.55
CA PHE A 73 -10.26 1.10 -4.85
C PHE A 73 -10.33 -0.42 -4.71
N VAL A 74 -10.41 -0.90 -3.47
CA VAL A 74 -10.70 -2.29 -3.14
C VAL A 74 -12.16 -2.37 -2.70
N PRO A 75 -13.05 -3.01 -3.48
CA PRO A 75 -14.50 -3.03 -3.21
C PRO A 75 -14.85 -4.00 -2.08
N ALA A 76 -14.34 -3.77 -0.88
CA ALA A 76 -14.57 -4.59 0.29
C ALA A 76 -15.00 -3.72 1.49
N ALA A 77 -15.84 -4.29 2.35
CA ALA A 77 -16.30 -3.64 3.57
C ALA A 77 -15.13 -3.24 4.46
N VAL A 78 -15.19 -2.05 5.02
CA VAL A 78 -14.22 -1.45 5.94
C VAL A 78 -14.86 -1.13 7.28
N PHE A 79 -14.07 -0.89 8.32
CA PHE A 79 -14.60 -0.66 9.67
C PHE A 79 -15.47 0.59 9.76
N ASN A 80 -14.97 1.71 9.26
CA ASN A 80 -15.69 2.99 9.23
C ASN A 80 -15.69 3.53 7.80
N GLY A 81 -16.84 3.71 7.25
CA GLY A 81 -17.01 4.18 5.89
C GLY A 81 -17.67 3.13 5.02
N THR A 82 -18.48 3.58 4.11
CA THR A 82 -19.15 2.74 3.14
C THR A 82 -19.02 3.36 1.76
N ASP A 83 -18.68 2.55 0.79
CA ASP A 83 -18.89 2.88 -0.62
C ASP A 83 -19.98 1.94 -1.14
N ASP A 84 -20.90 2.44 -1.93
CA ASP A 84 -22.05 1.67 -2.43
C ASP A 84 -21.63 0.47 -3.29
N ARG A 85 -20.39 0.47 -3.78
CA ARG A 85 -19.79 -0.61 -4.57
C ARG A 85 -19.08 -1.64 -3.71
N ALA A 86 -18.94 -1.42 -2.40
CA ALA A 86 -18.23 -2.34 -1.53
C ALA A 86 -19.05 -3.62 -1.31
N VAL A 87 -18.39 -4.76 -1.41
CA VAL A 87 -18.95 -6.06 -1.04
C VAL A 87 -19.13 -6.09 0.48
N PRO A 88 -20.35 -6.33 0.98
CA PRO A 88 -20.59 -6.42 2.41
C PRO A 88 -19.93 -7.68 3.01
N SER A 89 -19.64 -7.63 4.31
CA SER A 89 -19.04 -8.75 5.02
C SER A 89 -19.65 -8.92 6.41
N ILE A 90 -19.80 -10.17 6.83
CA ILE A 90 -20.12 -10.54 8.20
C ILE A 90 -18.86 -10.53 9.11
N GLN A 91 -17.70 -10.37 8.53
CA GLN A 91 -16.45 -10.31 9.28
C GLN A 91 -16.34 -8.97 10.00
N PRO A 92 -15.79 -8.94 11.23
CA PRO A 92 -15.70 -7.72 11.99
C PRO A 92 -14.62 -6.78 11.45
N MET A 93 -14.69 -5.51 11.83
CA MET A 93 -13.60 -4.53 11.82
C MET A 93 -12.90 -4.30 10.46
N GLY A 94 -13.57 -4.58 9.35
CA GLY A 94 -12.99 -4.40 8.02
C GLY A 94 -12.04 -5.51 7.58
N ASN A 95 -12.08 -6.66 8.22
CA ASN A 95 -11.22 -7.81 7.89
C ASN A 95 -11.28 -8.20 6.42
N LEU A 96 -12.43 -8.07 5.77
CA LEU A 96 -12.53 -8.38 4.34
C LEU A 96 -11.59 -7.50 3.51
N PHE A 97 -11.51 -6.21 3.79
CA PHE A 97 -10.58 -5.30 3.14
C PHE A 97 -9.12 -5.70 3.40
N GLU A 98 -8.77 -6.03 4.64
CA GLU A 98 -7.42 -6.42 5.03
C GLU A 98 -6.97 -7.72 4.34
N GLN A 99 -7.87 -8.70 4.22
CA GLN A 99 -7.60 -9.93 3.47
C GLN A 99 -7.35 -9.66 1.98
N HIS A 100 -8.10 -8.74 1.38
CA HIS A 100 -7.89 -8.33 0.00
C HIS A 100 -6.54 -7.66 -0.20
N LEU A 101 -6.08 -6.84 0.76
CA LEU A 101 -4.75 -6.22 0.69
C LEU A 101 -3.63 -7.27 0.60
N TYR A 102 -3.74 -8.33 1.38
CA TYR A 102 -2.75 -9.40 1.36
C TYR A 102 -2.64 -10.04 -0.03
N MET A 103 -3.77 -10.43 -0.61
CA MET A 103 -3.84 -11.00 -1.95
C MET A 103 -3.43 -10.00 -3.04
N LEU A 104 -3.90 -8.77 -2.95
CA LEU A 104 -3.63 -7.70 -3.90
C LEU A 104 -2.12 -7.42 -4.02
N PHE A 105 -1.44 -7.26 -2.89
CA PHE A 105 0.00 -6.97 -2.93
C PHE A 105 0.81 -8.14 -3.45
N ASP A 106 0.41 -9.39 -3.21
CA ASP A 106 1.06 -10.56 -3.80
C ASP A 106 0.87 -10.59 -5.32
N ILE A 107 -0.31 -10.31 -5.81
CA ILE A 107 -0.59 -10.20 -7.26
C ILE A 107 0.28 -9.09 -7.89
N ILE A 108 0.37 -7.93 -7.24
CA ILE A 108 1.22 -6.83 -7.72
C ILE A 108 2.69 -7.26 -7.80
N ILE A 109 3.19 -8.00 -6.82
CA ILE A 109 4.56 -8.52 -6.86
C ILE A 109 4.77 -9.47 -8.05
N MET A 110 3.83 -10.39 -8.29
CA MET A 110 3.90 -11.30 -9.44
C MET A 110 3.91 -10.54 -10.78
N MET A 111 3.06 -9.51 -10.90
CA MET A 111 3.04 -8.65 -12.10
C MET A 111 4.35 -7.86 -12.26
N LEU A 112 4.94 -7.40 -11.18
CA LEU A 112 6.23 -6.69 -11.20
C LEU A 112 7.38 -7.63 -11.55
N GLU A 113 7.39 -8.85 -11.03
CA GLU A 113 8.36 -9.90 -11.35
C GLU A 113 8.39 -10.16 -12.87
N GLU A 114 7.21 -10.38 -13.47
CA GLU A 114 7.08 -10.54 -14.90
C GLU A 114 7.56 -9.31 -15.68
N LYS A 115 7.08 -8.12 -15.29
CA LYS A 115 7.41 -6.85 -15.96
C LYS A 115 8.90 -6.50 -15.87
N MET A 116 9.53 -6.80 -14.76
CA MET A 116 10.96 -6.53 -14.51
C MET A 116 11.87 -7.67 -14.99
N GLN A 117 11.28 -8.81 -15.37
CA GLN A 117 12.00 -10.01 -15.78
C GLN A 117 13.00 -10.49 -14.70
N VAL A 118 12.60 -10.41 -13.44
CA VAL A 118 13.37 -10.91 -12.30
C VAL A 118 13.00 -12.34 -12.04
N SER A 119 13.97 -13.24 -11.97
CA SER A 119 13.74 -14.65 -11.69
C SER A 119 13.55 -14.93 -10.20
N HIS A 120 12.85 -16.03 -9.87
CA HIS A 120 12.75 -16.50 -8.48
C HIS A 120 14.12 -16.72 -7.84
N GLU A 121 15.08 -17.24 -8.61
CA GLU A 121 16.47 -17.42 -8.12
C GLU A 121 17.14 -16.10 -7.73
N GLU A 122 16.90 -15.02 -8.49
CA GLU A 122 17.40 -13.69 -8.13
C GLU A 122 16.71 -13.12 -6.90
N MET A 123 15.42 -13.36 -6.75
CA MET A 123 14.66 -12.96 -5.55
C MET A 123 15.15 -13.72 -4.32
N GLU A 124 15.40 -15.02 -4.45
CA GLU A 124 15.92 -15.89 -3.39
C GLU A 124 17.32 -15.43 -2.92
N LYS A 125 18.21 -15.03 -3.81
CA LYS A 125 19.53 -14.47 -3.45
C LYS A 125 19.45 -13.21 -2.57
N ARG A 126 18.33 -12.47 -2.66
CA ARG A 126 18.09 -11.27 -1.84
C ARG A 126 17.31 -11.59 -0.57
N HIS A 127 16.83 -12.80 -0.41
CA HIS A 127 16.19 -13.23 0.83
C HIS A 127 17.23 -13.32 1.95
N ARG A 128 16.85 -12.94 3.16
CA ARG A 128 17.77 -13.03 4.30
C ARG A 128 18.14 -14.50 4.59
N ASN A 129 19.36 -14.72 5.02
CA ASN A 129 19.94 -16.05 5.24
C ASN A 129 20.18 -16.39 6.74
N ILE A 130 19.46 -15.74 7.63
CA ILE A 130 19.61 -15.87 9.10
C ILE A 130 18.33 -16.40 9.77
N GLU A 131 17.51 -17.13 9.07
CA GLU A 131 16.31 -17.80 9.59
C GLU A 131 16.42 -19.32 9.51
#